data_76e3d7f9db68616f7a73e64e1280667a
#
_entry.id   76e3d7f9db68616f7a73e64e1280667a
#
_cell.length_a   1.000
_cell.length_b   1.000
_cell.length_c   1.000
_cell.angle_alpha   90.00
_cell.angle_beta   90.00
_cell.angle_gamma   90.00
#
_symmetry.space_group_name_H-M   'P 1'
#
loop_
_entity.id
_entity.type
_entity.pdbx_description
1 polymer ?
#
loop_
_entity_poly.entity_id
_entity_poly.type
_entity_poly.pdbx_seq_one_letter_code
_entity_poly.pdbx_strand_id
1 'polypeptide(L)'
;TALKSATDEMLWIWQRKSNNVHDLKSHIWDEWAGPDGSIGKAYGYQMQVKHQYKEGMMDQVDRVIYDLKNNPFSRRIMTNIYVHQDLHEMNLYPCAYSMTFNVTQKKGQEKLTLNGILNQRSQDVLTANNWNVVQYAVLLHMLAQVCDMQAGELVHVIADAHIYDRHIPVIKELIERTPYPAPAFWLNPEVKDFYQFTTDDVAVENYVAGEQVKNIPVAI
;
A
#
# COMPACT_ATOMS: atom_id res chain seq x y z
N THR A 1 13.50 4.87 -3.16
CA THR A 1 12.69 3.72 -2.75
C THR A 1 12.76 2.64 -3.83
N ALA A 2 12.84 1.38 -3.41
CA ALA A 2 12.88 0.24 -4.31
C ALA A 2 11.45 -0.06 -4.82
N LEU A 3 11.06 0.53 -5.95
CA LEU A 3 9.72 0.44 -6.51
C LEU A 3 9.22 -1.02 -6.61
N LYS A 4 10.03 -1.91 -7.21
CA LYS A 4 9.63 -3.31 -7.40
C LYS A 4 9.41 -4.06 -6.09
N SER A 5 10.26 -3.85 -5.10
CA SER A 5 10.11 -4.50 -3.79
C SER A 5 8.90 -3.96 -3.02
N ALA A 6 8.67 -2.65 -3.06
CA ALA A 6 7.48 -2.04 -2.44
C ALA A 6 6.18 -2.52 -3.13
N THR A 7 6.21 -2.64 -4.47
CA THR A 7 5.09 -3.20 -5.24
C THR A 7 4.88 -4.68 -4.92
N ASP A 8 5.93 -5.49 -4.80
CA ASP A 8 5.81 -6.91 -4.46
C ASP A 8 5.14 -7.11 -3.09
N GLU A 9 5.52 -6.32 -2.10
CA GLU A 9 4.88 -6.37 -0.77
C GLU A 9 3.41 -5.92 -0.83
N MET A 10 3.10 -4.87 -1.58
CA MET A 10 1.71 -4.45 -1.76
C MET A 10 0.89 -5.56 -2.43
N LEU A 11 1.41 -6.21 -3.47
CA LEU A 11 0.77 -7.35 -4.12
C LEU A 11 0.67 -8.57 -3.19
N TRP A 12 1.66 -8.78 -2.32
CA TRP A 12 1.63 -9.83 -1.30
C TRP A 12 0.45 -9.64 -0.34
N ILE A 13 0.18 -8.40 0.11
CA ILE A 13 -0.93 -8.08 1.01
C ILE A 13 -2.29 -8.10 0.28
N TRP A 14 -2.40 -7.39 -0.86
CA TRP A 14 -3.67 -7.08 -1.49
C TRP A 14 -4.12 -8.08 -2.56
N GLN A 15 -3.17 -8.65 -3.29
CA GLN A 15 -3.46 -9.54 -4.42
C GLN A 15 -3.31 -11.02 -4.02
N ARG A 16 -2.13 -11.39 -3.51
CA ARG A 16 -1.88 -12.76 -3.03
C ARG A 16 -2.58 -13.03 -1.69
N LYS A 17 -2.88 -11.98 -0.94
CA LYS A 17 -3.59 -12.05 0.35
C LYS A 17 -2.90 -13.01 1.32
N SER A 18 -1.57 -13.04 1.27
CA SER A 18 -0.74 -13.93 2.05
C SER A 18 -0.28 -13.29 3.35
N ASN A 19 -0.08 -14.11 4.36
CA ASN A 19 0.57 -13.79 5.62
C ASN A 19 1.85 -14.60 5.83
N ASN A 20 2.36 -15.27 4.79
CA ASN A 20 3.58 -16.04 4.85
C ASN A 20 4.71 -15.33 4.12
N VAL A 21 5.84 -15.11 4.82
CA VAL A 21 6.99 -14.36 4.27
C VAL A 21 7.69 -15.11 3.13
N HIS A 22 7.49 -16.42 2.98
CA HIS A 22 8.04 -17.19 1.86
C HIS A 22 7.38 -16.83 0.51
N ASP A 23 6.21 -16.17 0.54
CA ASP A 23 5.54 -15.67 -0.65
C ASP A 23 6.01 -14.25 -1.04
N LEU A 24 6.95 -13.68 -0.27
CA LEU A 24 7.52 -12.35 -0.48
C LEU A 24 8.96 -12.48 -0.95
N LYS A 25 9.38 -11.68 -1.93
CA LYS A 25 10.75 -11.72 -2.47
C LYS A 25 11.78 -11.03 -1.58
N SER A 26 11.35 -10.08 -0.75
CA SER A 26 12.21 -9.36 0.19
C SER A 26 12.18 -10.00 1.58
N HIS A 27 13.22 -9.74 2.38
CA HIS A 27 13.39 -10.27 3.72
C HIS A 27 12.97 -9.28 4.82
N ILE A 28 12.24 -8.21 4.46
CA ILE A 28 11.91 -7.14 5.40
C ILE A 28 10.91 -7.55 6.49
N TRP A 29 10.23 -8.67 6.31
CA TRP A 29 9.24 -9.22 7.24
C TRP A 29 9.75 -10.40 8.06
N ASP A 30 10.97 -10.90 7.81
CA ASP A 30 11.51 -12.11 8.45
C ASP A 30 11.56 -12.00 9.98
N GLU A 31 11.79 -10.79 10.51
CA GLU A 31 11.86 -10.53 11.95
C GLU A 31 10.53 -10.77 12.67
N TRP A 32 9.41 -10.62 11.98
CA TRP A 32 8.06 -10.85 12.52
C TRP A 32 7.49 -12.22 12.15
N ALA A 33 8.21 -13.03 11.40
CA ALA A 33 7.75 -14.35 11.00
C ALA A 33 7.96 -15.39 12.12
N GLY A 34 6.96 -16.23 12.31
CA GLY A 34 7.10 -17.43 13.12
C GLY A 34 7.95 -18.50 12.43
N PRO A 35 8.21 -19.64 13.10
CA PRO A 35 9.03 -20.72 12.53
C PRO A 35 8.48 -21.31 11.23
N ASP A 36 7.19 -21.16 10.97
CA ASP A 36 6.48 -21.59 9.77
C ASP A 36 6.45 -20.51 8.66
N GLY A 37 7.09 -19.36 8.90
CA GLY A 37 7.08 -18.20 8.00
C GLY A 37 5.82 -17.32 8.11
N SER A 38 4.88 -17.64 9.00
CA SER A 38 3.64 -16.87 9.17
C SER A 38 3.87 -15.64 10.06
N ILE A 39 3.24 -14.52 9.68
CA ILE A 39 3.10 -13.31 10.53
C ILE A 39 1.78 -13.30 11.32
N GLY A 40 1.11 -14.44 11.41
CA GLY A 40 -0.17 -14.57 12.09
C GLY A 40 -1.34 -14.04 11.28
N LYS A 41 -2.44 -13.68 11.96
CA LYS A 41 -3.66 -13.16 11.31
C LYS A 41 -3.56 -11.69 10.87
N ALA A 42 -2.36 -11.23 10.52
CA ALA A 42 -2.07 -9.85 10.16
C ALA A 42 -2.10 -9.63 8.63
N TYR A 43 -2.26 -8.39 8.23
CA TYR A 43 -2.17 -7.88 6.83
C TYR A 43 -2.92 -8.74 5.81
N GLY A 44 -2.22 -9.50 4.97
CA GLY A 44 -2.82 -10.30 3.90
C GLY A 44 -3.84 -11.33 4.40
N TYR A 45 -3.67 -11.86 5.63
CA TYR A 45 -4.67 -12.72 6.23
C TYR A 45 -6.04 -12.05 6.29
N GLN A 46 -6.11 -10.81 6.75
CA GLN A 46 -7.37 -10.07 6.85
C GLN A 46 -7.96 -9.74 5.47
N MET A 47 -7.13 -9.64 4.43
CA MET A 47 -7.59 -9.42 3.06
C MET A 47 -8.20 -10.67 2.42
N GLN A 48 -7.83 -11.88 2.88
CA GLN A 48 -8.41 -13.13 2.33
C GLN A 48 -9.72 -13.55 3.02
N VAL A 49 -10.02 -13.02 4.22
CA VAL A 49 -11.23 -13.39 4.95
C VAL A 49 -12.47 -12.99 4.14
N LYS A 50 -13.36 -13.96 3.91
CA LYS A 50 -14.61 -13.73 3.21
C LYS A 50 -15.67 -13.22 4.17
N HIS A 51 -16.38 -12.19 3.74
CA HIS A 51 -17.49 -11.57 4.46
C HIS A 51 -18.79 -11.70 3.69
N GLN A 52 -19.90 -11.85 4.40
CA GLN A 52 -21.23 -11.87 3.78
C GLN A 52 -21.71 -10.44 3.51
N TYR A 53 -21.91 -10.14 2.24
CA TYR A 53 -22.56 -8.93 1.75
C TYR A 53 -23.95 -9.28 1.17
N LYS A 54 -24.75 -8.27 0.83
CA LYS A 54 -26.06 -8.51 0.17
C LYS A 54 -25.90 -9.20 -1.18
N GLU A 55 -24.80 -8.88 -1.87
CA GLU A 55 -24.46 -9.38 -3.21
C GLU A 55 -23.75 -10.75 -3.19
N GLY A 56 -23.40 -11.26 -2.02
CA GLY A 56 -22.73 -12.55 -1.85
C GLY A 56 -21.49 -12.50 -0.96
N MET A 57 -20.73 -13.60 -0.98
CA MET A 57 -19.49 -13.72 -0.21
C MET A 57 -18.33 -13.12 -0.99
N MET A 58 -17.66 -12.13 -0.41
CA MET A 58 -16.47 -11.49 -0.97
C MET A 58 -15.45 -11.20 0.14
N ASP A 59 -14.17 -11.19 -0.21
CA ASP A 59 -13.20 -10.54 0.67
C ASP A 59 -13.17 -9.02 0.44
N GLN A 60 -12.39 -8.31 1.26
CA GLN A 60 -12.38 -6.85 1.24
C GLN A 60 -11.88 -6.28 -0.10
N VAL A 61 -10.90 -6.92 -0.75
CA VAL A 61 -10.33 -6.46 -2.03
C VAL A 61 -11.34 -6.62 -3.15
N ASP A 62 -11.97 -7.80 -3.24
CA ASP A 62 -13.02 -8.07 -4.23
C ASP A 62 -14.21 -7.13 -4.02
N ARG A 63 -14.55 -6.83 -2.75
CA ARG A 63 -15.61 -5.88 -2.42
C ARG A 63 -15.30 -4.45 -2.89
N VAL A 64 -14.07 -3.99 -2.69
CA VAL A 64 -13.64 -2.67 -3.16
C VAL A 64 -13.74 -2.59 -4.69
N ILE A 65 -13.22 -3.58 -5.41
CA ILE A 65 -13.29 -3.61 -6.88
C ILE A 65 -14.75 -3.67 -7.37
N TYR A 66 -15.59 -4.49 -6.73
CA TYR A 66 -17.00 -4.57 -7.04
C TYR A 66 -17.71 -3.23 -6.88
N ASP A 67 -17.51 -2.55 -5.74
CA ASP A 67 -18.16 -1.27 -5.47
C ASP A 67 -17.67 -0.16 -6.40
N LEU A 68 -16.36 -0.11 -6.69
CA LEU A 68 -15.80 0.87 -7.64
C LEU A 68 -16.40 0.71 -9.04
N LYS A 69 -16.67 -0.52 -9.48
CA LYS A 69 -17.25 -0.79 -10.80
C LYS A 69 -18.78 -0.57 -10.85
N ASN A 70 -19.49 -0.88 -9.77
CA ASN A 70 -20.96 -0.92 -9.78
C ASN A 70 -21.62 0.28 -9.07
N ASN A 71 -20.93 0.89 -8.10
CA ASN A 71 -21.43 2.03 -7.34
C ASN A 71 -20.28 2.99 -6.94
N PRO A 72 -19.58 3.59 -7.92
CA PRO A 72 -18.34 4.34 -7.68
C PRO A 72 -18.50 5.52 -6.72
N PHE A 73 -19.67 6.14 -6.65
CA PHE A 73 -19.93 7.27 -5.74
C PHE A 73 -20.38 6.84 -4.33
N SER A 74 -20.29 5.55 -4.00
CA SER A 74 -20.55 5.07 -2.65
C SER A 74 -19.55 5.66 -1.66
N ARG A 75 -20.04 6.04 -0.48
CA ARG A 75 -19.23 6.52 0.65
C ARG A 75 -18.82 5.39 1.59
N ARG A 76 -18.88 4.14 1.14
CA ARG A 76 -18.69 2.92 1.93
C ARG A 76 -17.60 2.02 1.36
N ILE A 77 -16.78 2.54 0.43
CA ILE A 77 -15.71 1.78 -0.22
C ILE A 77 -14.48 1.90 0.65
N MET A 78 -14.19 0.88 1.42
CA MET A 78 -13.06 0.89 2.34
C MET A 78 -12.61 -0.52 2.72
N THR A 79 -11.38 -0.61 3.18
CA THR A 79 -10.82 -1.80 3.84
C THR A 79 -10.41 -1.46 5.27
N ASN A 80 -10.42 -2.46 6.15
CA ASN A 80 -9.88 -2.36 7.49
C ASN A 80 -9.27 -3.70 7.90
N ILE A 81 -8.00 -3.69 8.23
CA ILE A 81 -7.26 -4.89 8.63
C ILE A 81 -6.86 -4.87 10.11
N TYR A 82 -7.22 -3.83 10.86
CA TYR A 82 -7.05 -3.78 12.30
C TYR A 82 -8.28 -4.41 12.99
N VAL A 83 -8.27 -5.72 13.09
CA VAL A 83 -9.40 -6.51 13.59
C VAL A 83 -9.13 -6.91 15.04
N HIS A 84 -9.82 -6.26 15.99
CA HIS A 84 -9.59 -6.45 17.42
C HIS A 84 -9.73 -7.90 17.88
N GLN A 85 -10.64 -8.66 17.27
CA GLN A 85 -10.85 -10.06 17.59
C GLN A 85 -9.60 -10.92 17.35
N ASP A 86 -8.78 -10.56 16.36
CA ASP A 86 -7.62 -11.35 15.91
C ASP A 86 -6.27 -10.76 16.34
N LEU A 87 -6.23 -9.62 17.07
CA LEU A 87 -4.97 -8.95 17.45
C LEU A 87 -4.01 -9.87 18.20
N HIS A 88 -4.54 -10.73 19.07
CA HIS A 88 -3.73 -11.65 19.88
C HIS A 88 -3.02 -12.76 19.05
N GLU A 89 -3.44 -12.94 17.79
CA GLU A 89 -2.84 -13.86 16.84
C GLU A 89 -2.03 -13.12 15.74
N MET A 90 -1.77 -11.83 15.89
CA MET A 90 -0.95 -11.02 14.98
C MET A 90 0.45 -10.84 15.57
N ASN A 91 1.49 -11.20 14.81
CA ASN A 91 2.88 -10.99 15.24
C ASN A 91 3.27 -9.50 15.17
N LEU A 92 2.63 -8.73 14.29
CA LEU A 92 2.72 -7.29 14.22
C LEU A 92 1.33 -6.70 13.95
N TYR A 93 0.89 -5.79 14.80
CA TYR A 93 -0.36 -5.05 14.58
C TYR A 93 -0.24 -4.12 13.38
N PRO A 94 -1.22 -4.12 12.45
CA PRO A 94 -1.15 -3.30 11.24
C PRO A 94 -0.90 -1.82 11.53
N CYS A 95 0.15 -1.26 10.93
CA CYS A 95 0.44 0.17 10.97
C CYS A 95 -0.44 0.90 9.97
N ALA A 96 -0.35 0.55 8.69
CA ALA A 96 -1.27 0.96 7.63
C ALA A 96 -2.52 0.08 7.69
N TYR A 97 -3.56 0.53 8.37
CA TYR A 97 -4.66 -0.35 8.78
C TYR A 97 -5.95 -0.18 7.99
N SER A 98 -6.12 0.92 7.28
CA SER A 98 -7.36 1.19 6.54
C SER A 98 -7.11 2.03 5.30
N MET A 99 -7.74 1.65 4.19
CA MET A 99 -7.88 2.45 2.99
C MET A 99 -9.34 2.80 2.77
N THR A 100 -9.64 4.09 2.58
CA THR A 100 -10.95 4.55 2.16
C THR A 100 -10.84 5.14 0.76
N PHE A 101 -11.75 4.77 -0.12
CA PHE A 101 -11.77 5.24 -1.50
C PHE A 101 -12.90 6.23 -1.73
N ASN A 102 -12.61 7.26 -2.50
CA ASN A 102 -13.55 8.27 -2.91
C ASN A 102 -13.41 8.52 -4.41
N VAL A 103 -14.53 8.58 -5.10
CA VAL A 103 -14.55 8.85 -6.54
C VAL A 103 -15.15 10.22 -6.79
N THR A 104 -14.45 11.01 -7.61
CA THR A 104 -14.86 12.35 -8.03
C THR A 104 -14.97 12.43 -9.55
N GLN A 105 -15.78 13.36 -10.02
CA GLN A 105 -15.88 13.70 -11.44
C GLN A 105 -15.74 15.20 -11.58
N LYS A 106 -14.68 15.63 -12.27
CA LYS A 106 -14.50 17.06 -12.59
C LYS A 106 -15.25 17.40 -13.86
N LYS A 107 -15.83 18.60 -13.90
CA LYS A 107 -16.53 19.10 -15.09
C LYS A 107 -15.60 19.10 -16.31
N GLY A 108 -16.04 18.47 -17.40
CA GLY A 108 -15.29 18.37 -18.65
C GLY A 108 -14.27 17.22 -18.72
N GLN A 109 -14.19 16.37 -17.69
CA GLN A 109 -13.42 15.13 -17.74
C GLN A 109 -14.33 13.95 -18.11
N GLU A 110 -13.86 13.11 -19.04
CA GLU A 110 -14.58 11.89 -19.47
C GLU A 110 -14.51 10.80 -18.40
N LYS A 111 -13.33 10.60 -17.81
CA LYS A 111 -13.11 9.55 -16.82
C LYS A 111 -13.35 10.04 -15.40
N LEU A 112 -13.88 9.17 -14.58
CA LEU A 112 -13.94 9.34 -13.13
C LEU A 112 -12.52 9.34 -12.53
N THR A 113 -12.35 10.00 -11.40
CA THR A 113 -11.09 10.09 -10.69
C THR A 113 -11.20 9.33 -9.37
N LEU A 114 -10.34 8.32 -9.19
CA LEU A 114 -10.23 7.56 -7.96
C LEU A 114 -9.24 8.22 -7.01
N ASN A 115 -9.70 8.58 -5.82
CA ASN A 115 -8.88 9.09 -4.73
C ASN A 115 -8.83 8.07 -3.59
N GLY A 116 -7.77 8.09 -2.80
CA GLY A 116 -7.59 7.22 -1.65
C GLY A 116 -7.17 7.97 -0.40
N ILE A 117 -7.64 7.51 0.76
CA ILE A 117 -7.20 7.96 2.08
C ILE A 117 -6.59 6.76 2.79
N LEU A 118 -5.28 6.80 3.00
CA LEU A 118 -4.57 5.81 3.81
C LEU A 118 -4.55 6.29 5.26
N ASN A 119 -5.11 5.48 6.16
CA ASN A 119 -5.01 5.71 7.60
C ASN A 119 -3.93 4.81 8.19
N GLN A 120 -2.99 5.44 8.88
CA GLN A 120 -1.87 4.79 9.51
C GLN A 120 -1.75 5.22 10.99
N ARG A 121 -1.63 4.25 11.91
CA ARG A 121 -1.54 4.54 13.34
C ARG A 121 -0.13 4.91 13.79
N SER A 122 0.89 4.42 13.06
CA SER A 122 2.30 4.56 13.43
C SER A 122 3.15 4.56 12.17
N GLN A 123 4.13 5.45 12.08
CA GLN A 123 5.00 5.62 10.92
C GLN A 123 6.41 6.01 11.33
N ASP A 124 7.38 5.12 11.10
CA ASP A 124 8.79 5.51 11.06
C ASP A 124 9.05 6.32 9.79
N VAL A 125 9.30 7.60 9.97
CA VAL A 125 9.44 8.55 8.86
C VAL A 125 10.65 8.25 7.99
N LEU A 126 11.76 7.79 8.59
CA LEU A 126 12.98 7.52 7.84
C LEU A 126 12.90 6.23 7.02
N THR A 127 12.49 5.13 7.64
CA THR A 127 12.64 3.81 7.04
C THR A 127 11.40 3.32 6.30
N ALA A 128 10.20 3.70 6.77
CA ALA A 128 8.95 3.14 6.25
C ALA A 128 8.07 4.12 5.48
N ASN A 129 8.16 5.43 5.69
CA ASN A 129 7.23 6.39 5.08
C ASN A 129 7.24 6.33 3.55
N ASN A 130 8.40 6.46 2.93
CA ASN A 130 8.51 6.43 1.47
C ASN A 130 8.08 5.09 0.88
N TRP A 131 8.28 4.01 1.62
CA TRP A 131 7.88 2.66 1.23
C TRP A 131 6.35 2.55 1.18
N ASN A 132 5.67 2.90 2.26
CA ASN A 132 4.22 2.84 2.33
C ASN A 132 3.55 3.78 1.32
N VAL A 133 4.04 5.02 1.15
CA VAL A 133 3.49 5.96 0.16
C VAL A 133 3.57 5.38 -1.25
N VAL A 134 4.70 4.77 -1.63
CA VAL A 134 4.85 4.13 -2.95
C VAL A 134 3.89 2.96 -3.11
N GLN A 135 3.77 2.09 -2.09
CA GLN A 135 2.85 0.95 -2.13
C GLN A 135 1.41 1.38 -2.44
N TYR A 136 0.90 2.34 -1.67
CA TYR A 136 -0.50 2.75 -1.79
C TYR A 136 -0.77 3.67 -3.00
N ALA A 137 0.25 4.41 -3.47
CA ALA A 137 0.16 5.12 -4.74
C ALA A 137 0.06 4.15 -5.93
N VAL A 138 0.89 3.12 -5.95
CA VAL A 138 0.84 2.06 -6.98
C VAL A 138 -0.51 1.33 -6.93
N LEU A 139 -0.99 0.95 -5.73
CA LEU A 139 -2.30 0.35 -5.55
C LEU A 139 -3.42 1.23 -6.13
N LEU A 140 -3.39 2.53 -5.85
CA LEU A 140 -4.39 3.47 -6.35
C LEU A 140 -4.40 3.51 -7.89
N HIS A 141 -3.22 3.53 -8.52
CA HIS A 141 -3.12 3.46 -9.98
C HIS A 141 -3.66 2.15 -10.55
N MET A 142 -3.34 1.01 -9.94
CA MET A 142 -3.81 -0.30 -10.37
C MET A 142 -5.34 -0.41 -10.27
N LEU A 143 -5.92 -0.01 -9.13
CA LEU A 143 -7.38 -0.03 -8.93
C LEU A 143 -8.09 0.93 -9.88
N ALA A 144 -7.55 2.13 -10.10
CA ALA A 144 -8.09 3.08 -11.04
C ALA A 144 -8.13 2.48 -12.47
N GLN A 145 -7.03 1.88 -12.92
CA GLN A 145 -6.94 1.27 -14.24
C GLN A 145 -7.95 0.13 -14.44
N VAL A 146 -8.06 -0.81 -13.50
CA VAL A 146 -8.98 -1.95 -13.64
C VAL A 146 -10.45 -1.57 -13.50
N CYS A 147 -10.74 -0.38 -12.98
CA CYS A 147 -12.08 0.18 -12.88
C CYS A 147 -12.37 1.27 -13.94
N ASP A 148 -11.51 1.41 -14.93
CA ASP A 148 -11.59 2.42 -16.01
C ASP A 148 -11.69 3.86 -15.49
N MET A 149 -10.92 4.16 -14.48
CA MET A 149 -10.78 5.48 -13.86
C MET A 149 -9.36 6.03 -14.06
N GLN A 150 -9.16 7.30 -13.76
CA GLN A 150 -7.82 7.87 -13.58
C GLN A 150 -7.47 7.94 -12.09
N ALA A 151 -6.20 7.73 -11.75
CA ALA A 151 -5.72 7.92 -10.40
C ALA A 151 -5.74 9.42 -10.03
N GLY A 152 -6.23 9.72 -8.84
CA GLY A 152 -6.30 11.06 -8.28
C GLY A 152 -5.31 11.26 -7.14
N GLU A 153 -5.82 11.70 -6.00
CA GLU A 153 -5.02 12.02 -4.82
C GLU A 153 -4.94 10.83 -3.86
N LEU A 154 -3.76 10.64 -3.29
CA LEU A 154 -3.55 9.80 -2.11
C LEU A 154 -3.33 10.70 -0.90
N VAL A 155 -4.30 10.72 0.02
CA VAL A 155 -4.18 11.40 1.30
C VAL A 155 -3.65 10.41 2.33
N HIS A 156 -2.51 10.70 2.94
CA HIS A 156 -1.89 9.85 3.95
C HIS A 156 -2.07 10.48 5.34
N VAL A 157 -2.92 9.87 6.15
CA VAL A 157 -3.22 10.30 7.52
C VAL A 157 -2.43 9.44 8.49
N ILE A 158 -1.56 10.06 9.27
CA ILE A 158 -0.67 9.40 10.22
C ILE A 158 -0.97 9.92 11.62
N ALA A 159 -1.33 9.02 12.54
CA ALA A 159 -1.60 9.40 13.92
C ALA A 159 -0.30 9.65 14.72
N ASP A 160 0.70 8.79 14.56
CA ASP A 160 2.02 8.90 15.18
C ASP A 160 3.10 8.83 14.10
N ALA A 161 3.57 9.99 13.65
CA ALA A 161 4.73 10.13 12.77
C ALA A 161 5.97 10.39 13.64
N HIS A 162 6.92 9.46 13.65
CA HIS A 162 8.07 9.54 14.56
C HIS A 162 9.40 9.35 13.85
N ILE A 163 10.44 9.91 14.44
CA ILE A 163 11.84 9.74 14.09
C ILE A 163 12.56 9.24 15.33
N TYR A 164 13.16 8.06 15.27
CA TYR A 164 13.95 7.54 16.37
C TYR A 164 15.20 8.39 16.60
N ASP A 165 15.65 8.53 17.86
CA ASP A 165 16.80 9.36 18.23
C ASP A 165 18.05 9.04 17.40
N ARG A 166 18.33 7.76 17.18
CA ARG A 166 19.45 7.28 16.35
C ARG A 166 19.34 7.63 14.87
N HIS A 167 18.16 7.99 14.40
CA HIS A 167 17.89 8.42 13.03
C HIS A 167 18.02 9.93 12.80
N ILE A 168 18.02 10.74 13.88
CA ILE A 168 18.06 12.19 13.78
C ILE A 168 19.24 12.71 12.95
N PRO A 169 20.49 12.22 13.11
CA PRO A 169 21.61 12.69 12.29
C PRO A 169 21.39 12.44 10.78
N VAL A 170 20.82 11.28 10.44
CA VAL A 170 20.53 10.91 9.05
C VAL A 170 19.45 11.80 8.46
N ILE A 171 18.36 12.05 9.21
CA ILE A 171 17.29 12.94 8.76
C ILE A 171 17.80 14.36 8.54
N LYS A 172 18.64 14.89 9.45
CA LYS A 172 19.24 16.23 9.31
C LYS A 172 20.08 16.34 8.02
N GLU A 173 20.80 15.30 7.64
CA GLU A 173 21.52 15.27 6.38
C GLU A 173 20.55 15.23 5.17
N LEU A 174 19.54 14.37 5.23
CA LEU A 174 18.62 14.17 4.13
C LEU A 174 17.78 15.41 3.79
N ILE A 175 17.36 16.18 4.79
CA ILE A 175 16.54 17.40 4.55
C ILE A 175 17.35 18.54 3.89
N GLU A 176 18.68 18.50 3.97
CA GLU A 176 19.56 19.47 3.31
C GLU A 176 19.82 19.13 1.83
N ARG A 177 19.42 17.95 1.39
CA ARG A 177 19.62 17.52 0.00
C ARG A 177 18.64 18.22 -0.93
N THR A 178 19.14 18.70 -2.08
CA THR A 178 18.28 19.25 -3.12
C THR A 178 17.41 18.14 -3.72
N PRO A 179 16.07 18.31 -3.77
CA PRO A 179 15.20 17.33 -4.39
C PRO A 179 15.40 17.31 -5.91
N TYR A 180 15.31 16.13 -6.51
CA TYR A 180 15.30 15.96 -7.95
C TYR A 180 13.88 16.13 -8.51
N PRO A 181 13.72 16.39 -9.83
CA PRO A 181 12.41 16.37 -10.48
C PRO A 181 11.70 15.04 -10.24
N ALA A 182 10.37 15.10 -10.08
CA ALA A 182 9.57 13.90 -9.95
C ALA A 182 9.68 13.02 -11.21
N PRO A 183 9.88 11.70 -11.05
CA PRO A 183 9.90 10.77 -12.18
C PRO A 183 8.50 10.59 -12.77
N ALA A 184 8.43 10.12 -14.02
CA ALA A 184 7.17 9.68 -14.60
C ALA A 184 6.89 8.23 -14.18
N PHE A 185 5.69 7.98 -13.69
CA PHE A 185 5.23 6.63 -13.35
C PHE A 185 4.57 5.99 -14.57
N TRP A 186 4.90 4.73 -14.82
CA TRP A 186 4.31 3.93 -15.88
C TRP A 186 3.67 2.67 -15.29
N LEU A 187 2.47 2.36 -15.74
CA LEU A 187 1.75 1.13 -15.44
C LEU A 187 1.36 0.47 -16.76
N ASN A 188 1.58 -0.83 -16.89
CA ASN A 188 1.26 -1.59 -18.10
C ASN A 188 -0.24 -1.44 -18.45
N PRO A 189 -0.59 -0.75 -19.56
CA PRO A 189 -1.99 -0.46 -19.89
C PRO A 189 -2.78 -1.70 -20.35
N GLU A 190 -2.10 -2.80 -20.68
CA GLU A 190 -2.74 -4.03 -21.14
C GLU A 190 -3.36 -4.85 -20.01
N VAL A 191 -2.94 -4.63 -18.76
CA VAL A 191 -3.47 -5.35 -17.60
C VAL A 191 -4.82 -4.75 -17.20
N LYS A 192 -5.89 -5.55 -17.27
CA LYS A 192 -7.27 -5.14 -16.98
C LYS A 192 -7.88 -5.85 -15.76
N ASP A 193 -7.17 -6.81 -15.18
CA ASP A 193 -7.56 -7.53 -13.98
C ASP A 193 -6.51 -7.30 -12.90
N PHE A 194 -6.96 -6.88 -11.71
CA PHE A 194 -6.07 -6.61 -10.58
C PHE A 194 -5.19 -7.81 -10.22
N TYR A 195 -5.73 -9.01 -10.37
CA TYR A 195 -5.03 -10.25 -10.03
C TYR A 195 -3.98 -10.70 -11.06
N GLN A 196 -3.86 -10.00 -12.19
CA GLN A 196 -2.86 -10.26 -13.22
C GLN A 196 -1.63 -9.37 -13.12
N PHE A 197 -1.67 -8.29 -12.33
CA PHE A 197 -0.51 -7.43 -12.15
C PHE A 197 0.67 -8.16 -11.51
N THR A 198 1.85 -7.85 -12.00
CA THR A 198 3.14 -8.28 -11.47
C THR A 198 4.04 -7.07 -11.21
N THR A 199 5.19 -7.30 -10.61
CA THR A 199 6.20 -6.24 -10.41
C THR A 199 6.82 -5.73 -11.71
N ASP A 200 6.65 -6.44 -12.83
CA ASP A 200 7.15 -6.03 -14.13
C ASP A 200 6.19 -5.10 -14.87
N ASP A 201 4.96 -4.97 -14.38
CA ASP A 201 3.95 -4.07 -14.93
C ASP A 201 4.06 -2.64 -14.41
N VAL A 202 5.05 -2.35 -13.55
CA VAL A 202 5.32 -1.01 -13.00
C VAL A 202 6.74 -0.55 -13.31
N ALA A 203 6.88 0.71 -13.69
CA ALA A 203 8.18 1.35 -13.92
C ALA A 203 8.12 2.84 -13.57
N VAL A 204 9.31 3.43 -13.39
CA VAL A 204 9.49 4.89 -13.31
C VAL A 204 10.54 5.30 -14.34
N GLU A 205 10.23 6.33 -15.09
CA GLU A 205 11.13 6.94 -16.06
C GLU A 205 11.76 8.21 -15.48
N ASN A 206 12.99 8.49 -15.84
CA ASN A 206 13.74 9.67 -15.39
C ASN A 206 13.89 9.74 -13.86
N TYR A 207 13.93 8.59 -13.18
CA TYR A 207 14.19 8.54 -11.75
C TYR A 207 15.65 8.81 -11.45
N VAL A 208 15.92 9.89 -10.74
CA VAL A 208 17.26 10.24 -10.24
C VAL A 208 17.22 10.15 -8.73
N ALA A 209 18.19 9.44 -8.14
CA ALA A 209 18.37 9.34 -6.71
C ALA A 209 19.74 9.88 -6.31
N GLY A 210 19.80 10.52 -5.16
CA GLY A 210 21.05 10.84 -4.49
C GLY A 210 21.75 9.60 -3.93
N GLU A 211 22.90 9.79 -3.32
CA GLU A 211 23.62 8.71 -2.67
C GLU A 211 22.75 8.02 -1.62
N GLN A 212 22.71 6.69 -1.67
CA GLN A 212 21.95 5.91 -0.72
C GLN A 212 22.60 5.94 0.65
N VAL A 213 21.84 6.29 1.69
CA VAL A 213 22.28 6.12 3.08
C VAL A 213 22.33 4.63 3.38
N LYS A 214 23.52 4.15 3.78
CA LYS A 214 23.76 2.75 4.13
C LYS A 214 23.83 2.60 5.65
N ASN A 215 23.62 1.36 6.11
CA ASN A 215 23.77 1.00 7.53
C ASN A 215 22.90 1.85 8.48
N ILE A 216 21.66 2.12 8.07
CA ILE A 216 20.69 2.78 8.96
C ILE A 216 20.49 1.86 10.17
N PRO A 217 20.73 2.34 11.41
CA PRO A 217 20.59 1.50 12.59
C PRO A 217 19.13 1.08 12.76
N VAL A 218 18.90 -0.20 13.02
CA VAL A 218 17.56 -0.69 13.38
C VAL A 218 17.13 -0.01 14.69
N ALA A 219 15.91 0.51 14.71
CA ALA A 219 15.29 1.12 15.87
C ALA A 219 14.03 0.34 16.25
N ILE A 220 13.96 -0.05 17.51
CA ILE A 220 12.84 -0.79 18.12
C ILE A 220 12.30 0.06 19.26
#